data_2c056a06473cbae1bfa346c8aedc85a6
#
_entry.id   2c056a06473cbae1bfa346c8aedc85a6
#
_cell.length_a   1.000
_cell.length_b   1.000
_cell.length_c   1.000
_cell.angle_alpha   90.00
_cell.angle_beta   90.00
_cell.angle_gamma   90.00
#
_symmetry.space_group_name_H-M   'P 1'
#
loop_
_entity.id
_entity.type
_entity.pdbx_description
1 polymer ?
#
loop_
_entity_poly.entity_id
_entity_poly.type
_entity_poly.pdbx_seq_one_letter_code
_entity_poly.pdbx_strand_id
1 'polypeptide(L)'
;LVALAATLTASAQVKVVKLWDNASAPHSNEDAGPQKEKNGNLYNTVDTELFIYPTAPDKATGQAVVVCPGGGYRFVSMPREGHEVGEWLSAEGITVVALKYRLPNGHCQVPLEDAEAALRYIRDHAAEYGVDPSRVGIMGFSAGGHLAASAATMLPEEVRPAFAVLIYPVITAEPG
;
A
#
# COMPACT_ATOMS: atom_id res chain seq x y z
N LEU A 1 27.63 -25.21 32.28
CA LEU A 1 27.47 -23.86 31.66
C LEU A 1 26.53 -24.02 30.49
N VAL A 2 25.26 -23.58 30.64
CA VAL A 2 24.30 -23.49 29.54
C VAL A 2 24.47 -22.10 28.93
N ALA A 3 24.99 -22.03 27.72
CA ALA A 3 25.06 -20.78 26.98
C ALA A 3 23.66 -20.44 26.47
N LEU A 4 23.04 -19.42 27.05
CA LEU A 4 21.78 -18.84 26.55
C LEU A 4 22.10 -18.03 25.28
N ALA A 5 21.88 -18.59 24.12
CA ALA A 5 21.97 -17.87 22.87
C ALA A 5 20.74 -16.93 22.80
N ALA A 6 20.95 -15.64 23.07
CA ALA A 6 19.95 -14.62 22.78
C ALA A 6 19.86 -14.46 21.25
N THR A 7 18.86 -15.03 20.64
CA THR A 7 18.50 -14.72 19.27
C THR A 7 17.96 -13.29 19.24
N LEU A 8 18.80 -12.35 18.84
CA LEU A 8 18.33 -11.02 18.43
C LEU A 8 17.47 -11.23 17.19
N THR A 9 16.16 -11.17 17.35
CA THR A 9 15.23 -11.04 16.23
C THR A 9 15.45 -9.65 15.64
N ALA A 10 16.22 -9.56 14.57
CA ALA A 10 16.32 -8.33 13.81
C ALA A 10 14.90 -8.02 13.26
N SER A 11 14.30 -6.95 13.75
CA SER A 11 13.11 -6.38 13.09
C SER A 11 13.52 -6.08 11.64
N ALA A 12 12.80 -6.65 10.68
CA ALA A 12 13.12 -6.42 9.28
C ALA A 12 12.92 -4.93 9.00
N GLN A 13 13.95 -4.30 8.44
CA GLN A 13 13.94 -2.86 8.17
C GLN A 13 12.91 -2.54 7.09
N VAL A 14 12.11 -1.49 7.29
CA VAL A 14 11.19 -0.97 6.28
C VAL A 14 11.97 -0.58 5.03
N LYS A 15 11.56 -1.11 3.88
CA LYS A 15 12.14 -0.79 2.57
C LYS A 15 11.23 0.21 1.86
N VAL A 16 11.79 1.32 1.40
CA VAL A 16 11.07 2.30 0.59
C VAL A 16 11.44 2.11 -0.88
N VAL A 17 10.42 1.95 -1.72
CA VAL A 17 10.58 1.78 -3.16
C VAL A 17 9.76 2.86 -3.87
N LYS A 18 10.41 3.67 -4.69
CA LYS A 18 9.75 4.58 -5.62
C LYS A 18 9.36 3.78 -6.87
N LEU A 19 8.06 3.68 -7.17
CA LEU A 19 7.61 2.95 -8.35
C LEU A 19 7.89 3.70 -9.64
N TRP A 20 7.56 4.99 -9.67
CA TRP A 20 7.83 5.88 -10.79
C TRP A 20 7.88 7.33 -10.35
N ASP A 21 8.56 8.14 -11.14
CA ASP A 21 8.42 9.58 -11.11
C ASP A 21 7.10 9.99 -11.76
N ASN A 22 6.48 11.06 -11.28
CA ASN A 22 5.22 11.52 -11.84
C ASN A 22 5.28 11.76 -13.36
N ALA A 23 6.37 12.30 -13.87
CA ALA A 23 6.56 12.55 -15.31
C ALA A 23 6.63 11.26 -16.16
N SER A 24 7.05 10.13 -15.58
CA SER A 24 7.13 8.82 -16.25
C SER A 24 5.97 7.89 -15.99
N ALA A 25 5.04 8.30 -15.12
CA ALA A 25 3.85 7.54 -14.80
C ALA A 25 2.85 7.51 -15.97
N PRO A 26 1.93 6.53 -16.03
CA PRO A 26 0.93 6.44 -17.09
C PRO A 26 0.11 7.72 -17.28
N HIS A 27 -0.29 8.36 -16.17
CA HIS A 27 -0.91 9.69 -16.18
C HIS A 27 -0.14 10.60 -15.23
N SER A 28 0.36 11.71 -15.77
CA SER A 28 1.09 12.70 -14.98
C SER A 28 0.12 13.54 -14.12
N ASN A 29 0.61 13.92 -12.95
CA ASN A 29 -0.06 14.84 -12.01
C ASN A 29 0.79 16.10 -11.77
N GLU A 30 1.60 16.50 -12.75
CA GLU A 30 2.56 17.60 -12.60
C GLU A 30 1.92 18.91 -12.17
N ASP A 31 0.67 19.16 -12.55
CA ASP A 31 -0.09 20.36 -12.18
C ASP A 31 -0.52 20.38 -10.69
N ALA A 32 -0.35 19.27 -9.96
CA ALA A 32 -0.74 19.21 -8.55
C ALA A 32 0.09 20.13 -7.64
N GLY A 33 1.24 20.60 -8.12
CA GLY A 33 2.19 21.37 -7.34
C GLY A 33 3.01 20.48 -6.38
N PRO A 34 3.89 21.08 -5.55
CA PRO A 34 4.79 20.31 -4.70
C PRO A 34 4.02 19.58 -3.59
N GLN A 35 4.52 18.38 -3.26
CA GLN A 35 4.04 17.63 -2.10
C GLN A 35 4.23 18.44 -0.82
N LYS A 36 3.25 18.38 0.07
CA LYS A 36 3.27 19.03 1.39
C LYS A 36 2.94 18.00 2.45
N GLU A 37 3.49 18.19 3.64
CA GLU A 37 3.18 17.41 4.82
C GLU A 37 2.56 18.29 5.90
N LYS A 38 1.50 17.78 6.52
CA LYS A 38 0.90 18.39 7.70
C LYS A 38 0.42 17.30 8.66
N ASN A 39 0.98 17.28 9.87
CA ASN A 39 0.69 16.26 10.89
C ASN A 39 0.88 14.82 10.37
N GLY A 40 1.91 14.59 9.54
CA GLY A 40 2.19 13.32 8.89
C GLY A 40 1.29 12.98 7.71
N ASN A 41 0.22 13.71 7.45
CA ASN A 41 -0.60 13.54 6.27
C ASN A 41 0.06 14.19 5.05
N LEU A 42 0.04 13.48 3.93
CA LEU A 42 0.71 13.89 2.70
C LEU A 42 -0.30 14.46 1.70
N TYR A 43 -0.12 15.73 1.35
CA TYR A 43 -0.93 16.46 0.38
C TYR A 43 -0.17 16.60 -0.93
N ASN A 44 -0.88 16.66 -2.05
CA ASN A 44 -0.29 16.78 -3.39
C ASN A 44 0.75 15.69 -3.66
N THR A 45 0.42 14.44 -3.31
CA THR A 45 1.28 13.31 -3.63
C THR A 45 1.35 13.13 -5.14
N VAL A 46 2.54 13.32 -5.71
CA VAL A 46 2.82 13.25 -7.15
C VAL A 46 3.72 12.08 -7.52
N ASP A 47 4.41 11.52 -6.55
CA ASP A 47 5.26 10.35 -6.71
C ASP A 47 4.65 9.16 -5.95
N THR A 48 4.65 7.99 -6.59
CA THR A 48 4.18 6.76 -5.97
C THR A 48 5.32 6.07 -5.25
N GLU A 49 5.15 5.85 -3.95
CA GLU A 49 6.12 5.13 -3.13
C GLU A 49 5.46 3.97 -2.38
N LEU A 50 6.19 2.88 -2.28
CA LEU A 50 5.84 1.71 -1.48
C LEU A 50 6.69 1.69 -0.22
N PHE A 51 6.05 1.66 0.93
CA PHE A 51 6.70 1.40 2.21
C PHE A 51 6.46 -0.07 2.55
N ILE A 52 7.48 -0.91 2.35
CA ILE A 52 7.36 -2.36 2.50
C ILE A 52 7.82 -2.74 3.90
N TYR A 53 6.94 -3.40 4.63
CA TYR A 53 7.14 -3.96 5.96
C TYR A 53 7.25 -5.48 5.82
N PRO A 54 8.45 -6.02 5.64
CA PRO A 54 8.62 -7.46 5.54
C PRO A 54 8.40 -8.11 6.91
N THR A 55 7.89 -9.31 6.90
CA THR A 55 7.76 -10.12 8.10
C THR A 55 9.05 -10.84 8.44
N ALA A 56 9.24 -11.17 9.71
CA ALA A 56 10.34 -12.04 10.11
C ALA A 56 10.19 -13.43 9.46
N PRO A 57 11.26 -14.04 8.93
CA PRO A 57 11.16 -15.29 8.18
C PRO A 57 10.52 -16.45 8.95
N ASP A 58 10.70 -16.49 10.26
CA ASP A 58 10.13 -17.51 11.16
C ASP A 58 8.63 -17.31 11.44
N LYS A 59 8.09 -16.15 11.11
CA LYS A 59 6.67 -15.81 11.26
C LYS A 59 5.91 -15.74 9.92
N ALA A 60 6.63 -15.78 8.80
CA ALA A 60 6.04 -15.55 7.48
C ALA A 60 4.88 -16.50 7.18
N THR A 61 3.71 -15.97 6.94
CA THR A 61 2.51 -16.73 6.54
C THR A 61 2.45 -16.96 5.03
N GLY A 62 3.32 -16.31 4.27
CA GLY A 62 3.26 -16.24 2.82
C GLY A 62 2.19 -15.26 2.28
N GLN A 63 1.47 -14.57 3.16
CA GLN A 63 0.50 -13.54 2.74
C GLN A 63 1.16 -12.17 2.61
N ALA A 64 0.64 -11.38 1.66
CA ALA A 64 0.92 -9.96 1.59
C ALA A 64 -0.35 -9.14 1.40
N VAL A 65 -0.30 -7.88 1.81
CA VAL A 65 -1.40 -6.94 1.62
C VAL A 65 -0.88 -5.57 1.20
N VAL A 66 -1.43 -5.04 0.11
CA VAL A 66 -1.25 -3.63 -0.27
C VAL A 66 -2.25 -2.81 0.53
N VAL A 67 -1.77 -1.84 1.31
CA VAL A 67 -2.59 -1.00 2.17
C VAL A 67 -2.72 0.38 1.55
N CYS A 68 -3.96 0.80 1.31
CA CYS A 68 -4.33 2.10 0.74
C CYS A 68 -4.89 2.99 1.86
N PRO A 69 -4.12 3.97 2.38
CA PRO A 69 -4.60 4.90 3.39
C PRO A 69 -5.72 5.79 2.87
N GLY A 70 -6.57 6.27 3.77
CA GLY A 70 -7.63 7.23 3.47
C GLY A 70 -7.12 8.67 3.39
N GLY A 71 -8.06 9.60 3.35
CA GLY A 71 -7.79 11.04 3.28
C GLY A 71 -8.69 11.79 2.30
N GLY A 72 -9.82 11.18 1.90
CA GLY A 72 -10.84 11.78 1.02
C GLY A 72 -10.30 12.16 -0.35
N TYR A 73 -9.24 11.50 -0.83
CA TYR A 73 -8.48 11.86 -2.04
C TYR A 73 -7.92 13.29 -2.03
N ARG A 74 -7.84 13.92 -0.86
CA ARG A 74 -7.24 15.26 -0.63
C ARG A 74 -5.87 15.19 0.01
N PHE A 75 -5.61 14.09 0.71
CA PHE A 75 -4.32 13.74 1.30
C PHE A 75 -4.24 12.21 1.48
N VAL A 76 -3.06 11.72 1.82
CA VAL A 76 -2.82 10.32 2.18
C VAL A 76 -2.42 10.24 3.66
N SER A 77 -3.19 9.50 4.47
CA SER A 77 -3.01 9.36 5.92
C SER A 77 -1.95 8.28 6.24
N MET A 78 -0.69 8.53 5.85
CA MET A 78 0.38 7.55 6.01
C MET A 78 0.66 7.11 7.45
N PRO A 79 0.66 7.98 8.49
CA PRO A 79 1.05 7.55 9.82
C PRO A 79 0.16 6.43 10.38
N ARG A 80 -1.15 6.65 10.41
CA ARG A 80 -2.10 5.73 11.07
C ARG A 80 -2.56 4.59 10.19
N GLU A 81 -2.83 4.88 8.92
CA GLU A 81 -3.46 3.94 8.00
C GLU A 81 -2.46 3.30 7.04
N GLY A 82 -1.20 3.71 7.10
CA GLY A 82 -0.08 3.14 6.38
C GLY A 82 0.94 2.51 7.32
N HIS A 83 1.68 3.34 8.06
CA HIS A 83 2.83 2.91 8.86
C HIS A 83 2.42 2.05 10.07
N GLU A 84 1.46 2.51 10.90
CA GLU A 84 1.01 1.73 12.07
C GLU A 84 0.40 0.38 11.66
N VAL A 85 -0.34 0.34 10.54
CA VAL A 85 -0.88 -0.91 9.97
C VAL A 85 0.24 -1.81 9.46
N GLY A 86 1.26 -1.21 8.82
CA GLY A 86 2.45 -1.90 8.35
C GLY A 86 3.18 -2.60 9.49
N GLU A 87 3.45 -1.90 10.56
CA GLU A 87 4.13 -2.42 11.75
C GLU A 87 3.30 -3.53 12.42
N TRP A 88 2.00 -3.31 12.58
CA TRP A 88 1.13 -4.27 13.22
C TRP A 88 1.02 -5.59 12.45
N LEU A 89 0.62 -5.55 11.17
CA LEU A 89 0.39 -6.77 10.39
C LEU A 89 1.68 -7.52 10.07
N SER A 90 2.81 -6.80 9.89
CA SER A 90 4.10 -7.48 9.69
C SER A 90 4.56 -8.25 10.93
N ALA A 91 4.25 -7.75 12.13
CA ALA A 91 4.48 -8.48 13.38
C ALA A 91 3.64 -9.76 13.50
N GLU A 92 2.47 -9.80 12.84
CA GLU A 92 1.57 -10.96 12.75
C GLU A 92 1.90 -11.92 11.58
N GLY A 93 3.00 -11.67 10.86
CA GLY A 93 3.47 -12.56 9.79
C GLY A 93 2.89 -12.29 8.40
N ILE A 94 2.29 -11.11 8.18
CA ILE A 94 1.77 -10.68 6.88
C ILE A 94 2.65 -9.55 6.34
N THR A 95 3.28 -9.75 5.20
CA THR A 95 4.04 -8.68 4.55
C THR A 95 3.11 -7.55 4.12
N VAL A 96 3.45 -6.31 4.48
CA VAL A 96 2.63 -5.13 4.16
C VAL A 96 3.35 -4.23 3.18
N VAL A 97 2.61 -3.76 2.19
CA VAL A 97 3.02 -2.72 1.25
C VAL A 97 2.11 -1.51 1.48
N ALA A 98 2.52 -0.57 2.33
CA ALA A 98 1.78 0.67 2.53
C ALA A 98 2.01 1.59 1.32
N LEU A 99 0.94 1.89 0.60
CA LEU A 99 0.98 2.60 -0.67
C LEU A 99 0.76 4.10 -0.45
N LYS A 100 1.79 4.89 -0.72
CA LYS A 100 1.67 6.31 -0.95
C LYS A 100 1.28 6.52 -2.41
N TYR A 101 -0.02 6.51 -2.68
CA TYR A 101 -0.53 6.71 -4.03
C TYR A 101 -0.62 8.20 -4.40
N ARG A 102 -0.53 8.50 -5.70
CA ARG A 102 -0.77 9.84 -6.23
C ARG A 102 -2.24 10.21 -6.06
N LEU A 103 -2.51 11.43 -5.63
CA LEU A 103 -3.89 11.94 -5.55
C LEU A 103 -4.44 12.16 -6.96
N PRO A 104 -5.79 12.04 -7.14
CA PRO A 104 -6.39 12.09 -8.47
C PRO A 104 -6.12 13.38 -9.25
N ASN A 105 -6.17 14.53 -8.59
CA ASN A 105 -6.00 15.85 -9.22
C ASN A 105 -6.82 16.02 -10.53
N GLY A 106 -8.09 15.55 -10.50
CA GLY A 106 -8.98 15.55 -11.66
C GLY A 106 -8.92 14.29 -12.53
N HIS A 107 -7.96 13.40 -12.31
CA HIS A 107 -7.76 12.15 -13.06
C HIS A 107 -8.06 10.93 -12.18
N CYS A 108 -9.30 10.48 -12.15
CA CYS A 108 -9.77 9.43 -11.22
C CYS A 108 -9.05 8.08 -11.37
N GLN A 109 -8.46 7.80 -12.53
CA GLN A 109 -7.70 6.58 -12.81
C GLN A 109 -6.33 6.54 -12.11
N VAL A 110 -5.73 7.69 -11.81
CA VAL A 110 -4.36 7.79 -11.27
C VAL A 110 -4.12 6.95 -10.01
N PRO A 111 -4.96 7.03 -8.96
CA PRO A 111 -4.78 6.18 -7.78
C PRO A 111 -4.91 4.68 -8.10
N LEU A 112 -5.78 4.31 -9.06
CA LEU A 112 -5.99 2.90 -9.43
C LEU A 112 -4.78 2.34 -10.16
N GLU A 113 -4.13 3.12 -11.03
CA GLU A 113 -2.88 2.75 -11.69
C GLU A 113 -1.77 2.49 -10.67
N ASP A 114 -1.67 3.32 -9.63
CA ASP A 114 -0.69 3.14 -8.57
C ASP A 114 -0.98 1.89 -7.73
N ALA A 115 -2.25 1.59 -7.46
CA ALA A 115 -2.65 0.36 -6.77
C ALA A 115 -2.36 -0.89 -7.62
N GLU A 116 -2.61 -0.84 -8.93
CA GLU A 116 -2.24 -1.90 -9.86
C GLU A 116 -0.74 -2.15 -9.86
N ALA A 117 0.06 -1.08 -9.98
CA ALA A 117 1.51 -1.19 -9.98
C ALA A 117 2.05 -1.77 -8.65
N ALA A 118 1.46 -1.40 -7.52
CA ALA A 118 1.83 -1.96 -6.22
C ALA A 118 1.52 -3.46 -6.12
N LEU A 119 0.35 -3.90 -6.62
CA LEU A 119 -0.02 -5.32 -6.66
C LEU A 119 0.91 -6.14 -7.57
N ARG A 120 1.28 -5.60 -8.72
CA ARG A 120 2.26 -6.21 -9.62
C ARG A 120 3.63 -6.29 -8.96
N TYR A 121 4.10 -5.19 -8.39
CA TYR A 121 5.41 -5.12 -7.75
C TYR A 121 5.60 -6.20 -6.68
N ILE A 122 4.66 -6.34 -5.74
CA ILE A 122 4.82 -7.32 -4.66
C ILE A 122 4.75 -8.77 -5.17
N ARG A 123 4.00 -9.04 -6.24
CA ARG A 123 3.98 -10.37 -6.89
C ARG A 123 5.27 -10.67 -7.61
N ASP A 124 5.80 -9.71 -8.37
CA ASP A 124 7.05 -9.88 -9.12
C ASP A 124 8.26 -10.06 -8.19
N HIS A 125 8.19 -9.51 -6.96
CA HIS A 125 9.23 -9.62 -5.93
C HIS A 125 8.86 -10.60 -4.80
N ALA A 126 7.86 -11.46 -5.01
CA ALA A 126 7.30 -12.32 -3.97
C ALA A 126 8.35 -13.18 -3.27
N ALA A 127 9.29 -13.74 -4.02
CA ALA A 127 10.38 -14.56 -3.46
C ALA A 127 11.30 -13.77 -2.52
N GLU A 128 11.53 -12.47 -2.78
CA GLU A 128 12.36 -11.61 -1.93
C GLU A 128 11.74 -11.43 -0.54
N TYR A 129 10.40 -11.39 -0.48
CA TYR A 129 9.66 -11.11 0.75
C TYR A 129 9.03 -12.36 1.39
N GLY A 130 9.32 -13.55 0.86
CA GLY A 130 8.73 -14.80 1.36
C GLY A 130 7.20 -14.86 1.16
N VAL A 131 6.70 -14.25 0.10
CA VAL A 131 5.27 -14.12 -0.23
C VAL A 131 4.89 -15.16 -1.29
N ASP A 132 3.70 -15.73 -1.16
CA ASP A 132 3.04 -16.49 -2.22
C ASP A 132 2.28 -15.50 -3.14
N PRO A 133 2.63 -15.38 -4.43
CA PRO A 133 1.99 -14.44 -5.35
C PRO A 133 0.46 -14.60 -5.44
N SER A 134 -0.05 -15.81 -5.18
CA SER A 134 -1.49 -16.10 -5.18
C SER A 134 -2.21 -15.62 -3.91
N ARG A 135 -1.45 -15.18 -2.88
CA ARG A 135 -1.97 -14.75 -1.57
C ARG A 135 -1.76 -13.26 -1.31
N VAL A 136 -1.74 -12.48 -2.37
CA VAL A 136 -1.62 -11.01 -2.30
C VAL A 136 -2.99 -10.37 -2.31
N GLY A 137 -3.34 -9.69 -1.24
CA GLY A 137 -4.58 -8.94 -1.08
C GLY A 137 -4.40 -7.43 -1.13
N ILE A 138 -5.52 -6.71 -0.97
CA ILE A 138 -5.55 -5.26 -0.83
C ILE A 138 -6.42 -4.88 0.37
N MET A 139 -6.03 -3.84 1.07
CA MET A 139 -6.76 -3.28 2.21
C MET A 139 -6.84 -1.78 2.07
N GLY A 140 -7.94 -1.16 2.47
CA GLY A 140 -8.02 0.29 2.41
C GLY A 140 -9.04 0.89 3.37
N PHE A 141 -8.79 2.15 3.70
CA PHE A 141 -9.54 2.94 4.68
C PHE A 141 -10.23 4.11 3.99
N SER A 142 -11.52 4.32 4.24
CA SER A 142 -12.27 5.48 3.71
C SER A 142 -12.10 5.61 2.18
N ALA A 143 -11.51 6.69 1.68
CA ALA A 143 -11.17 6.85 0.26
C ALA A 143 -10.19 5.77 -0.24
N GLY A 144 -9.23 5.34 0.58
CA GLY A 144 -8.37 4.18 0.28
C GLY A 144 -9.17 2.87 0.25
N GLY A 145 -10.25 2.76 1.02
CA GLY A 145 -11.21 1.66 0.93
C GLY A 145 -11.98 1.66 -0.39
N HIS A 146 -12.36 2.83 -0.91
CA HIS A 146 -12.89 2.98 -2.26
C HIS A 146 -11.87 2.54 -3.32
N LEU A 147 -10.61 2.97 -3.18
CA LEU A 147 -9.52 2.55 -4.07
C LEU A 147 -9.32 1.03 -4.04
N ALA A 148 -9.32 0.41 -2.85
CA ALA A 148 -9.20 -1.04 -2.69
C ALA A 148 -10.38 -1.79 -3.34
N ALA A 149 -11.61 -1.29 -3.19
CA ALA A 149 -12.78 -1.83 -3.85
C ALA A 149 -12.69 -1.72 -5.38
N SER A 150 -12.24 -0.56 -5.89
CA SER A 150 -12.01 -0.36 -7.31
C SER A 150 -10.96 -1.32 -7.86
N ALA A 151 -9.84 -1.52 -7.15
CA ALA A 151 -8.82 -2.49 -7.55
C ALA A 151 -9.36 -3.92 -7.59
N ALA A 152 -10.19 -4.31 -6.61
CA ALA A 152 -10.76 -5.66 -6.56
C ALA A 152 -11.80 -5.94 -7.66
N THR A 153 -12.45 -4.90 -8.21
CA THR A 153 -13.56 -5.07 -9.16
C THR A 153 -13.24 -4.63 -10.58
N MET A 154 -12.36 -3.65 -10.76
CA MET A 154 -12.14 -3.01 -12.06
C MET A 154 -10.82 -3.42 -12.72
N LEU A 155 -9.81 -3.88 -11.95
CA LEU A 155 -8.55 -4.34 -12.54
C LEU A 155 -8.74 -5.62 -13.36
N PRO A 156 -7.87 -5.88 -14.36
CA PRO A 156 -7.83 -7.15 -15.09
C PRO A 156 -7.68 -8.33 -14.14
N GLU A 157 -8.27 -9.47 -14.49
CA GLU A 157 -8.35 -10.65 -13.62
C GLU A 157 -6.97 -11.10 -13.11
N GLU A 158 -5.95 -11.05 -13.99
CA GLU A 158 -4.58 -11.45 -13.66
C GLU A 158 -3.90 -10.55 -12.62
N VAL A 159 -4.44 -9.34 -12.38
CA VAL A 159 -3.88 -8.38 -11.40
C VAL A 159 -4.74 -8.26 -10.16
N ARG A 160 -6.00 -8.67 -10.23
CA ARG A 160 -6.93 -8.54 -9.09
C ARG A 160 -6.33 -9.12 -7.81
N PRO A 161 -6.54 -8.45 -6.68
CA PRO A 161 -6.11 -8.98 -5.39
C PRO A 161 -6.87 -10.29 -5.08
N ALA A 162 -6.21 -11.22 -4.38
CA ALA A 162 -6.81 -12.48 -3.96
C ALA A 162 -7.94 -12.27 -2.92
N PHE A 163 -7.86 -11.17 -2.17
CA PHE A 163 -8.88 -10.74 -1.20
C PHE A 163 -8.82 -9.22 -1.05
N ALA A 164 -9.92 -8.65 -0.56
CA ALA A 164 -10.00 -7.22 -0.23
C ALA A 164 -10.54 -7.02 1.19
N VAL A 165 -9.93 -6.12 1.95
CA VAL A 165 -10.37 -5.68 3.28
C VAL A 165 -10.76 -4.22 3.20
N LEU A 166 -12.05 -3.93 3.35
CA LEU A 166 -12.60 -2.60 3.18
C LEU A 166 -13.02 -2.03 4.54
N ILE A 167 -12.32 -1.00 5.00
CA ILE A 167 -12.56 -0.40 6.31
C ILE A 167 -13.24 0.95 6.10
N TYR A 168 -14.49 1.08 6.55
CA TYR A 168 -15.39 2.22 6.35
C TYR A 168 -15.25 2.89 4.96
N PRO A 169 -15.33 2.08 3.86
CA PRO A 169 -15.04 2.59 2.53
C PRO A 169 -16.08 3.62 2.07
N VAL A 170 -15.65 4.59 1.30
CA VAL A 170 -16.59 5.41 0.51
C VAL A 170 -17.01 4.58 -0.69
N ILE A 171 -18.31 4.27 -0.81
CA ILE A 171 -18.84 3.43 -1.89
C ILE A 171 -19.50 4.27 -2.98
N THR A 172 -20.14 5.38 -2.60
CA THR A 172 -20.74 6.33 -3.55
C THR A 172 -20.52 7.76 -3.07
N ALA A 173 -20.42 8.69 -4.01
CA ALA A 173 -20.41 10.12 -3.76
C ALA A 173 -21.75 10.78 -4.14
N GLU A 174 -22.78 10.00 -4.47
CA GLU A 174 -24.10 10.54 -4.73
C GLU A 174 -24.69 11.13 -3.44
N PRO A 175 -25.25 12.34 -3.49
CA PRO A 175 -26.00 12.89 -2.36
C PRO A 175 -27.23 12.02 -2.13
N GLY A 176 -27.37 11.51 -0.90
CA GLY A 176 -28.57 10.77 -0.46
C GLY A 176 -29.78 11.66 -0.33
#